data_c13109145961d3cfa0d68b16efea3da4
#
_entry.id   c13109145961d3cfa0d68b16efea3da4
#
_cell.length_a   1.000
_cell.length_b   1.000
_cell.length_c   1.000
_cell.angle_alpha   90.00
_cell.angle_beta   90.00
_cell.angle_gamma   90.00
#
_symmetry.space_group_name_H-M   'P 1'
#
loop_
_entity.id
_entity.type
_entity.pdbx_description
1 polymer ?
#
loop_
_entity_poly.entity_id
_entity_poly.type
_entity_poly.pdbx_seq_one_letter_code
_entity_poly.pdbx_strand_id
1 'polypeptide(L)'
;MEEINLKQKEFWSGSGGDVWVNKQSEMDIMLNPLGAKAISRLDLSKATKIIDIGCGCGATTLEIAKQLGQGEIIGVDISEPMLARAAKNASDQSLSNANFQVLDVQVDDMPSDFDIAFSRFGVMFFEDPYQAFSNIYKSLRENGQLSFVCWQNPSLNPWQSLSLQVIK
;
A
#
# COMPACT_ATOMS: atom_id res chain seq x y z
N MET A 1 6.33 -3.56 -27.45
CA MET A 1 6.68 -2.65 -26.31
C MET A 1 6.72 -3.54 -25.10
N GLU A 2 7.80 -3.50 -24.35
CA GLU A 2 7.84 -4.19 -23.06
C GLU A 2 6.75 -3.59 -22.16
N GLU A 3 5.96 -4.42 -21.50
CA GLU A 3 4.88 -3.96 -20.62
C GLU A 3 5.53 -3.28 -19.42
N ILE A 4 5.22 -2.01 -19.22
CA ILE A 4 5.74 -1.23 -18.09
C ILE A 4 5.35 -1.96 -16.80
N ASN A 5 6.30 -2.08 -15.87
CA ASN A 5 6.08 -2.72 -14.55
C ASN A 5 5.90 -4.26 -14.57
N LEU A 6 6.12 -4.93 -15.72
CA LEU A 6 5.93 -6.39 -15.83
C LEU A 6 6.74 -7.16 -14.78
N LYS A 7 8.00 -6.78 -14.56
CA LYS A 7 8.89 -7.44 -13.59
C LYS A 7 8.37 -7.33 -12.14
N GLN A 8 7.81 -6.18 -11.77
CA GLN A 8 7.20 -6.00 -10.44
C GLN A 8 5.95 -6.85 -10.31
N LYS A 9 5.13 -6.87 -11.35
CA LYS A 9 3.90 -7.67 -11.39
C LYS A 9 4.22 -9.17 -11.27
N GLU A 10 5.18 -9.68 -12.03
CA GLU A 10 5.62 -11.07 -11.94
C GLU A 10 6.19 -11.41 -10.56
N PHE A 11 7.03 -10.54 -9.99
CA PHE A 11 7.62 -10.75 -8.67
C PHE A 11 6.57 -10.77 -7.57
N TRP A 12 5.68 -9.76 -7.52
CA TRP A 12 4.68 -9.63 -6.45
C TRP A 12 3.48 -10.56 -6.61
N SER A 13 3.15 -10.99 -7.84
CA SER A 13 2.14 -12.05 -8.08
C SER A 13 2.71 -13.46 -7.94
N GLY A 14 4.03 -13.60 -7.82
CA GLY A 14 4.75 -14.86 -7.65
C GLY A 14 5.48 -14.94 -6.31
N SER A 15 6.78 -15.26 -6.36
CA SER A 15 7.58 -15.61 -5.18
C SER A 15 7.62 -14.52 -4.10
N GLY A 16 7.65 -13.24 -4.46
CA GLY A 16 7.63 -12.13 -3.50
C GLY A 16 6.31 -12.05 -2.74
N GLY A 17 5.20 -12.12 -3.48
CA GLY A 17 3.86 -12.13 -2.89
C GLY A 17 3.60 -13.36 -2.02
N ASP A 18 4.02 -14.55 -2.47
CA ASP A 18 3.91 -15.79 -1.69
C ASP A 18 4.62 -15.70 -0.34
N VAL A 19 5.85 -15.18 -0.34
CA VAL A 19 6.61 -14.96 0.90
C VAL A 19 5.87 -13.98 1.81
N TRP A 20 5.34 -12.89 1.24
CA TRP A 20 4.60 -11.89 2.01
C TRP A 20 3.31 -12.46 2.62
N VAL A 21 2.52 -13.20 1.83
CA VAL A 21 1.30 -13.87 2.33
C VAL A 21 1.61 -14.87 3.44
N ASN A 22 2.66 -15.68 3.27
CA ASN A 22 3.03 -16.71 4.24
C ASN A 22 3.65 -16.13 5.53
N LYS A 23 4.29 -14.96 5.44
CA LYS A 23 4.96 -14.28 6.55
C LYS A 23 4.23 -13.00 6.99
N GLN A 24 2.96 -12.85 6.63
CA GLN A 24 2.19 -11.64 6.90
C GLN A 24 2.28 -11.22 8.37
N SER A 25 2.09 -12.16 9.30
CA SER A 25 2.07 -11.83 10.74
C SER A 25 3.40 -11.25 11.22
N GLU A 26 4.51 -11.83 10.80
CA GLU A 26 5.86 -11.37 11.17
C GLU A 26 6.17 -10.01 10.52
N MET A 27 5.79 -9.84 9.25
CA MET A 27 5.95 -8.57 8.55
C MET A 27 5.10 -7.47 9.19
N ASP A 28 3.87 -7.78 9.57
CA ASP A 28 2.99 -6.82 10.24
C ASP A 28 3.53 -6.41 11.61
N ILE A 29 4.03 -7.32 12.43
CA ILE A 29 4.67 -6.99 13.72
C ILE A 29 5.81 -5.98 13.51
N MET A 30 6.62 -6.15 12.48
CA MET A 30 7.76 -5.27 12.19
C MET A 30 7.32 -3.91 11.64
N LEU A 31 6.32 -3.88 10.75
CA LEU A 31 5.98 -2.68 9.97
C LEU A 31 4.81 -1.88 10.54
N ASN A 32 3.94 -2.49 11.37
CA ASN A 32 2.77 -1.81 11.92
C ASN A 32 3.09 -0.55 12.72
N PRO A 33 4.17 -0.46 13.54
CA PRO A 33 4.48 0.78 14.23
C PRO A 33 4.72 1.97 13.28
N LEU A 34 5.33 1.71 12.12
CA LEU A 34 5.58 2.72 11.09
C LEU A 34 4.29 3.13 10.37
N GLY A 35 3.46 2.14 10.01
CA GLY A 35 2.14 2.37 9.43
C GLY A 35 1.23 3.16 10.36
N ALA A 36 1.12 2.75 11.62
CA ALA A 36 0.33 3.44 12.64
C ALA A 36 0.76 4.89 12.84
N LYS A 37 2.08 5.16 12.82
CA LYS A 37 2.61 6.52 12.90
C LYS A 37 2.23 7.38 11.70
N ALA A 38 2.20 6.81 10.50
CA ALA A 38 1.75 7.52 9.31
C ALA A 38 0.23 7.78 9.35
N ILE A 39 -0.56 6.76 9.71
CA ILE A 39 -2.01 6.86 9.83
C ILE A 39 -2.39 7.93 10.88
N SER A 40 -1.69 8.01 12.00
CA SER A 40 -1.96 9.02 13.06
C SER A 40 -1.78 10.48 12.61
N ARG A 41 -1.24 10.72 11.42
CA ARG A 41 -1.09 12.05 10.81
C ARG A 41 -2.22 12.39 9.84
N LEU A 42 -3.10 11.43 9.55
CA LEU A 42 -4.25 11.65 8.67
C LEU A 42 -5.41 12.24 9.49
N ASP A 43 -6.12 13.18 8.90
CA ASP A 43 -7.41 13.62 9.43
C ASP A 43 -8.52 12.72 8.86
N LEU A 44 -8.75 11.58 9.50
CA LEU A 44 -9.77 10.61 9.10
C LEU A 44 -11.19 11.06 9.47
N SER A 45 -11.35 12.10 10.29
CA SER A 45 -12.68 12.53 10.78
C SER A 45 -13.57 13.09 9.68
N LYS A 46 -13.00 13.58 8.60
CA LYS A 46 -13.69 14.17 7.44
C LYS A 46 -13.54 13.34 6.17
N ALA A 47 -12.69 12.31 6.21
CA ALA A 47 -12.45 11.49 5.04
C ALA A 47 -13.62 10.54 4.81
N THR A 48 -14.11 10.50 3.58
CA THR A 48 -15.18 9.61 3.15
C THR A 48 -14.72 8.58 2.13
N LYS A 49 -13.63 8.89 1.40
CA LYS A 49 -13.11 8.02 0.34
C LYS A 49 -11.59 8.02 0.34
N ILE A 50 -11.01 6.87 0.65
CA ILE A 50 -9.56 6.70 0.78
C ILE A 50 -9.07 5.61 -0.17
N ILE A 51 -7.86 5.79 -0.73
CA ILE A 51 -7.15 4.74 -1.46
C ILE A 51 -5.84 4.39 -0.74
N ASP A 52 -5.60 3.08 -0.54
CA ASP A 52 -4.34 2.54 0.00
C ASP A 52 -3.56 1.87 -1.13
N ILE A 53 -2.44 2.47 -1.53
CA ILE A 53 -1.66 2.12 -2.72
C ILE A 53 -0.56 1.13 -2.35
N GLY A 54 -0.52 -0.02 -3.05
CA GLY A 54 0.36 -1.13 -2.71
C GLY A 54 -0.02 -1.70 -1.34
N CYS A 55 -1.31 -1.97 -1.15
CA CYS A 55 -1.89 -2.35 0.14
C CYS A 55 -1.45 -3.76 0.62
N GLY A 56 -0.95 -4.58 -0.28
CA GLY A 56 -0.53 -5.94 0.01
C GLY A 56 -1.66 -6.79 0.61
N CYS A 57 -1.41 -7.41 1.75
CA CYS A 57 -2.40 -8.20 2.49
C CYS A 57 -3.38 -7.35 3.33
N GLY A 58 -3.43 -6.03 3.12
CA GLY A 58 -4.45 -5.13 3.63
C GLY A 58 -4.24 -4.63 5.06
N ALA A 59 -3.08 -4.82 5.68
CA ALA A 59 -2.90 -4.45 7.10
C ALA A 59 -3.22 -2.98 7.39
N THR A 60 -2.72 -2.04 6.58
CA THR A 60 -3.00 -0.61 6.71
C THR A 60 -4.41 -0.23 6.26
N THR A 61 -4.90 -0.86 5.18
CA THR A 61 -6.27 -0.69 4.71
C THR A 61 -7.28 -1.00 5.81
N LEU A 62 -7.11 -2.15 6.50
CA LEU A 62 -8.02 -2.57 7.57
C LEU A 62 -7.90 -1.69 8.81
N GLU A 63 -6.68 -1.23 9.13
CA GLU A 63 -6.48 -0.31 10.25
C GLU A 63 -7.15 1.04 10.02
N ILE A 64 -7.08 1.57 8.79
CA ILE A 64 -7.78 2.80 8.41
C ILE A 64 -9.29 2.56 8.40
N ALA A 65 -9.77 1.44 7.82
CA ALA A 65 -11.19 1.11 7.75
C ALA A 65 -11.88 1.10 9.13
N LYS A 66 -11.19 0.59 10.17
CA LYS A 66 -11.71 0.61 11.56
C LYS A 66 -11.90 2.01 12.12
N GLN A 67 -11.12 2.97 11.65
CA GLN A 67 -11.15 4.35 12.14
C GLN A 67 -12.09 5.24 11.32
N LEU A 68 -12.50 4.80 10.13
CA LEU A 68 -13.48 5.51 9.30
C LEU A 68 -14.90 5.28 9.81
N GLY A 69 -15.62 6.37 10.13
CA GLY A 69 -17.02 6.28 10.58
C GLY A 69 -17.98 5.85 9.47
N GLN A 70 -18.25 6.75 8.52
CA GLN A 70 -19.16 6.50 7.39
C GLN A 70 -18.40 6.38 6.05
N GLY A 71 -17.07 6.44 6.08
CA GLY A 71 -16.25 6.40 4.89
C GLY A 71 -15.91 4.98 4.42
N GLU A 72 -15.37 4.91 3.22
CA GLU A 72 -14.86 3.68 2.61
C GLU A 72 -13.38 3.81 2.24
N ILE A 73 -12.70 2.69 2.20
CA ILE A 73 -11.33 2.60 1.70
C ILE A 73 -11.22 1.50 0.65
N ILE A 74 -10.50 1.81 -0.42
CA ILE A 74 -10.11 0.82 -1.42
C ILE A 74 -8.61 0.57 -1.32
N GLY A 75 -8.22 -0.67 -1.06
CA GLY A 75 -6.84 -1.12 -1.18
C GLY A 75 -6.57 -1.58 -2.61
N VAL A 76 -5.49 -1.06 -3.20
CA VAL A 76 -5.06 -1.45 -4.54
C VAL A 76 -3.67 -2.04 -4.53
N ASP A 77 -3.46 -3.09 -5.30
CA ASP A 77 -2.16 -3.75 -5.46
C ASP A 77 -2.12 -4.45 -6.82
N ILE A 78 -0.93 -4.74 -7.33
CA ILE A 78 -0.74 -5.51 -8.56
C ILE A 78 -0.81 -7.02 -8.32
N SER A 79 -0.76 -7.46 -7.06
CA SER A 79 -0.69 -8.86 -6.62
C SER A 79 -2.06 -9.41 -6.25
N GLU A 80 -2.66 -10.20 -7.15
CA GLU A 80 -3.93 -10.90 -6.87
C GLU A 80 -3.87 -11.80 -5.61
N PRO A 81 -2.80 -12.61 -5.37
CA PRO A 81 -2.73 -13.44 -4.17
C PRO A 81 -2.74 -12.63 -2.86
N MET A 82 -2.05 -11.47 -2.84
CA MET A 82 -2.04 -10.61 -1.67
C MET A 82 -3.41 -9.96 -1.44
N LEU A 83 -4.08 -9.51 -2.51
CA LEU A 83 -5.44 -8.95 -2.42
C LEU A 83 -6.49 -9.97 -1.99
N ALA A 84 -6.37 -11.23 -2.45
CA ALA A 84 -7.23 -12.32 -1.97
C ALA A 84 -7.08 -12.53 -0.45
N ARG A 85 -5.84 -12.45 0.05
CA ARG A 85 -5.57 -12.48 1.50
C ARG A 85 -6.16 -11.26 2.21
N ALA A 86 -6.03 -10.06 1.63
CA ALA A 86 -6.57 -8.82 2.19
C ALA A 86 -8.10 -8.88 2.30
N ALA A 87 -8.79 -9.34 1.26
CA ALA A 87 -10.23 -9.52 1.26
C ALA A 87 -10.70 -10.53 2.32
N LYS A 88 -9.97 -11.65 2.46
CA LYS A 88 -10.22 -12.60 3.54
C LYS A 88 -10.07 -11.97 4.92
N ASN A 89 -8.99 -11.23 5.15
CA ASN A 89 -8.73 -10.54 6.43
C ASN A 89 -9.83 -9.51 6.75
N ALA A 90 -10.37 -8.79 5.75
CA ALA A 90 -11.49 -7.88 5.92
C ALA A 90 -12.78 -8.61 6.34
N SER A 91 -13.09 -9.71 5.65
CA SER A 91 -14.23 -10.57 5.96
C SER A 91 -14.15 -11.15 7.38
N ASP A 92 -13.00 -11.69 7.77
CA ASP A 92 -12.77 -12.26 9.10
C ASP A 92 -12.96 -11.20 10.22
N GLN A 93 -12.74 -9.91 9.90
CA GLN A 93 -12.92 -8.79 10.83
C GLN A 93 -14.25 -8.04 10.65
N SER A 94 -15.14 -8.51 9.75
CA SER A 94 -16.44 -7.90 9.45
C SER A 94 -16.36 -6.43 9.01
N LEU A 95 -15.31 -6.06 8.28
CA LEU A 95 -15.07 -4.71 7.76
C LEU A 95 -15.65 -4.59 6.35
N SER A 96 -16.91 -4.18 6.25
CA SER A 96 -17.63 -4.03 4.97
C SER A 96 -17.26 -2.74 4.21
N ASN A 97 -16.56 -1.81 4.84
CA ASN A 97 -16.11 -0.56 4.25
C ASN A 97 -14.67 -0.63 3.68
N ALA A 98 -14.05 -1.81 3.69
CA ALA A 98 -12.75 -2.06 3.06
C ALA A 98 -12.94 -2.90 1.79
N ASN A 99 -12.63 -2.33 0.64
CA ASN A 99 -12.68 -2.97 -0.66
C ASN A 99 -11.27 -3.18 -1.23
N PHE A 100 -11.11 -4.13 -2.16
CA PHE A 100 -9.82 -4.44 -2.76
C PHE A 100 -9.93 -4.60 -4.26
N GLN A 101 -8.94 -4.09 -5.00
CA GLN A 101 -8.91 -4.12 -6.46
C GLN A 101 -7.51 -4.33 -6.98
N VAL A 102 -7.36 -5.20 -7.98
CA VAL A 102 -6.11 -5.28 -8.76
C VAL A 102 -5.99 -4.03 -9.60
N LEU A 103 -4.91 -3.29 -9.42
CA LEU A 103 -4.67 -2.05 -10.15
C LEU A 103 -3.17 -1.71 -10.15
N ASP A 104 -2.62 -1.46 -11.33
CA ASP A 104 -1.28 -0.88 -11.49
C ASP A 104 -1.39 0.64 -11.59
N VAL A 105 -1.04 1.31 -10.49
CA VAL A 105 -1.13 2.78 -10.37
C VAL A 105 -0.34 3.54 -11.45
N GLN A 106 0.67 2.89 -12.07
CA GLN A 106 1.47 3.53 -13.12
C GLN A 106 0.74 3.60 -14.45
N VAL A 107 -0.08 2.60 -14.78
CA VAL A 107 -0.58 2.41 -16.15
C VAL A 107 -2.10 2.36 -16.24
N ASP A 108 -2.79 1.95 -15.19
CA ASP A 108 -4.25 1.80 -15.21
C ASP A 108 -4.96 3.14 -14.93
N ASP A 109 -6.19 3.24 -15.44
CA ASP A 109 -7.07 4.35 -15.11
C ASP A 109 -7.50 4.25 -13.64
N MET A 110 -7.04 5.19 -12.83
CA MET A 110 -7.37 5.24 -11.41
C MET A 110 -8.77 5.81 -11.18
N PRO A 111 -9.54 5.26 -10.23
CA PRO A 111 -10.70 5.96 -9.69
C PRO A 111 -10.30 7.34 -9.16
N SER A 112 -11.23 8.28 -9.11
CA SER A 112 -10.97 9.67 -8.69
C SER A 112 -11.77 10.06 -7.44
N ASP A 113 -11.61 11.30 -7.02
CA ASP A 113 -12.30 11.95 -5.91
C ASP A 113 -11.95 11.39 -4.53
N PHE A 114 -10.71 10.92 -4.37
CA PHE A 114 -10.22 10.49 -3.06
C PHE A 114 -9.86 11.69 -2.18
N ASP A 115 -10.27 11.62 -0.92
CA ASP A 115 -9.86 12.54 0.15
C ASP A 115 -8.39 12.34 0.50
N ILE A 116 -7.99 11.07 0.56
CA ILE A 116 -6.67 10.67 0.99
C ILE A 116 -6.17 9.52 0.09
N ALA A 117 -4.94 9.66 -0.40
CA ALA A 117 -4.14 8.57 -0.91
C ALA A 117 -3.09 8.21 0.15
N PHE A 118 -3.05 6.95 0.54
CA PHE A 118 -2.13 6.40 1.53
C PHE A 118 -1.25 5.34 0.90
N SER A 119 -0.03 5.15 1.42
CA SER A 119 0.81 4.00 1.07
C SER A 119 1.82 3.69 2.18
N ARG A 120 1.95 2.40 2.52
CA ARG A 120 3.02 1.92 3.40
C ARG A 120 3.97 1.04 2.59
N PHE A 121 5.12 1.58 2.20
CA PHE A 121 6.18 0.93 1.43
C PHE A 121 5.82 0.48 0.00
N GLY A 122 4.60 0.76 -0.50
CA GLY A 122 4.20 0.41 -1.87
C GLY A 122 4.85 1.32 -2.93
N VAL A 123 4.89 2.63 -2.68
CA VAL A 123 5.37 3.62 -3.67
C VAL A 123 6.85 3.49 -4.06
N MET A 124 7.63 2.69 -3.32
CA MET A 124 9.07 2.50 -3.59
C MET A 124 9.34 1.57 -4.78
N PHE A 125 8.34 0.85 -5.27
CA PHE A 125 8.49 -0.18 -6.29
C PHE A 125 8.05 0.28 -7.68
N PHE A 126 7.65 1.54 -7.84
CA PHE A 126 7.31 2.09 -9.14
C PHE A 126 8.52 2.12 -10.07
N GLU A 127 8.38 1.58 -11.28
CA GLU A 127 9.39 1.65 -12.33
C GLU A 127 9.47 3.07 -12.92
N ASP A 128 8.31 3.72 -13.08
CA ASP A 128 8.17 5.13 -13.41
C ASP A 128 7.46 5.89 -12.28
N PRO A 129 8.20 6.39 -11.27
CA PRO A 129 7.62 7.16 -10.17
C PRO A 129 6.90 8.42 -10.62
N TYR A 130 7.37 9.08 -11.69
CA TYR A 130 6.74 10.30 -12.19
C TYR A 130 5.33 10.01 -12.70
N GLN A 131 5.17 8.97 -13.51
CA GLN A 131 3.87 8.57 -14.03
C GLN A 131 2.94 8.14 -12.89
N ALA A 132 3.42 7.30 -11.96
CA ALA A 132 2.65 6.83 -10.83
C ALA A 132 2.15 7.98 -9.94
N PHE A 133 3.04 8.89 -9.52
CA PHE A 133 2.64 10.03 -8.70
C PHE A 133 1.75 11.03 -9.46
N SER A 134 1.89 11.16 -10.79
CA SER A 134 0.97 11.95 -11.62
C SER A 134 -0.45 11.35 -11.59
N ASN A 135 -0.58 10.03 -11.68
CA ASN A 135 -1.86 9.34 -11.61
C ASN A 135 -2.48 9.46 -10.20
N ILE A 136 -1.66 9.28 -9.15
CA ILE A 136 -2.09 9.49 -7.76
C ILE A 136 -2.60 10.92 -7.56
N TYR A 137 -1.87 11.92 -8.06
CA TYR A 137 -2.31 13.32 -7.95
C TYR A 137 -3.66 13.55 -8.63
N LYS A 138 -3.87 12.99 -9.83
CA LYS A 138 -5.14 13.10 -10.56
C LYS A 138 -6.30 12.38 -9.88
N SER A 139 -6.02 11.34 -9.11
CA SER A 139 -7.04 10.59 -8.38
C SER A 139 -7.54 11.31 -7.12
N LEU A 140 -6.76 12.27 -6.61
CA LEU A 140 -7.16 13.07 -5.46
C LEU A 140 -8.12 14.19 -5.87
N ARG A 141 -9.10 14.46 -5.02
CA ARG A 141 -9.93 15.66 -5.14
C ARG A 141 -9.13 16.93 -4.82
N GLU A 142 -9.71 18.07 -5.08
CA GLU A 142 -9.13 19.35 -4.65
C GLU A 142 -8.91 19.35 -3.13
N ASN A 143 -7.72 19.75 -2.69
CA ASN A 143 -7.25 19.67 -1.29
C ASN A 143 -7.16 18.25 -0.71
N GLY A 144 -7.19 17.22 -1.55
CA GLY A 144 -6.89 15.85 -1.13
C GLY A 144 -5.45 15.70 -0.65
N GLN A 145 -5.21 14.72 0.22
CA GLN A 145 -3.91 14.51 0.86
C GLN A 145 -3.25 13.24 0.35
N LEU A 146 -1.93 13.30 0.15
CA LEU A 146 -1.08 12.11 -0.04
C LEU A 146 -0.20 11.93 1.20
N SER A 147 -0.26 10.74 1.81
CA SER A 147 0.62 10.35 2.92
C SER A 147 1.23 8.98 2.64
N PHE A 148 2.54 8.87 2.73
CA PHE A 148 3.21 7.58 2.55
C PHE A 148 4.43 7.39 3.43
N VAL A 149 4.81 6.13 3.62
CA VAL A 149 6.03 5.68 4.28
C VAL A 149 6.89 4.94 3.29
N CYS A 150 8.15 5.30 3.19
CA CYS A 150 9.17 4.58 2.43
C CYS A 150 10.49 4.51 3.22
N TRP A 151 11.35 3.57 2.85
CA TRP A 151 12.69 3.51 3.41
C TRP A 151 13.53 4.67 2.87
N GLN A 152 14.39 5.19 3.72
CA GLN A 152 15.45 6.09 3.29
C GLN A 152 16.58 5.29 2.59
N ASN A 153 17.58 6.00 2.09
CA ASN A 153 18.77 5.37 1.55
C ASN A 153 19.34 4.34 2.55
N PRO A 154 19.76 3.15 2.09
CA PRO A 154 20.30 2.08 2.95
C PRO A 154 21.43 2.54 3.90
N SER A 155 22.23 3.54 3.51
CA SER A 155 23.26 4.11 4.38
C SER A 155 22.70 4.81 5.63
N LEU A 156 21.44 5.21 5.60
CA LEU A 156 20.72 5.82 6.72
C LEU A 156 19.86 4.83 7.50
N ASN A 157 19.90 3.55 7.10
CA ASN A 157 19.21 2.44 7.75
C ASN A 157 20.23 1.42 8.26
N PRO A 158 20.83 1.60 9.45
CA PRO A 158 21.92 0.76 9.94
C PRO A 158 21.59 -0.74 9.99
N TRP A 159 20.33 -1.09 10.25
CA TRP A 159 19.86 -2.49 10.27
C TRP A 159 19.97 -3.18 8.90
N GLN A 160 19.85 -2.43 7.79
CA GLN A 160 20.08 -2.95 6.43
C GLN A 160 21.57 -3.07 6.11
N SER A 161 22.36 -2.07 6.52
CA SER A 161 23.78 -2.00 6.19
C SER A 161 24.64 -2.94 7.02
N LEU A 162 24.29 -3.19 8.29
CA LEU A 162 25.05 -4.07 9.18
C LEU A 162 25.03 -5.54 8.70
N SER A 163 23.89 -6.05 8.25
CA SER A 163 23.79 -7.41 7.71
C SER A 163 24.65 -7.60 6.46
N LEU A 164 24.76 -6.60 5.61
CA LEU A 164 25.62 -6.64 4.42
C LEU A 164 27.13 -6.52 4.75
N GLN A 165 27.49 -5.94 5.89
CA GLN A 165 28.89 -5.83 6.35
C GLN A 165 29.40 -7.13 6.97
N VAL A 166 28.54 -7.92 7.56
CA VAL A 166 28.91 -9.20 8.22
C VAL A 166 29.08 -10.34 7.21
N ILE A 167 28.45 -10.23 6.02
CA ILE A 167 28.51 -11.27 4.98
C ILE A 167 29.73 -11.09 4.04
N LYS A 168 30.52 -10.06 4.19
CA LYS A 168 31.81 -9.86 3.52
C LYS A 168 32.94 -10.43 4.33
#